data_7e2c18b803cd4b41090d646020b3c613
#
_entry.id   7e2c18b803cd4b41090d646020b3c613
#
_cell.length_a   1.000
_cell.length_b   1.000
_cell.length_c   1.000
_cell.angle_alpha   90.00
_cell.angle_beta   90.00
_cell.angle_gamma   90.00
#
_symmetry.space_group_name_H-M   'P 1'
#
loop_
_entity.id
_entity.type
_entity.pdbx_description
1 polymer ?
#
loop_
_entity_poly.entity_id
_entity_poly.type
_entity_poly.pdbx_seq_one_letter_code
_entity_poly.pdbx_strand_id
1 'polypeptide(L)'
;ALETTLKYLKEREVFGDPLAKFQVLRHRIAKMASEIELNRQFLINLYTRFEKGDYLFKEALMAKLIATQLCDRVTLHCFQMFGGNGPIEEYPITRIWRDSKSKQIGGGTSEILCEIISKAIIDRKGFNSVKTEKKKQTSKI
;
A
#
# COMPACT_ATOMS: atom_id res chain seq x y z
N ALA A 1 -3.13 -8.01 8.11
CA ALA A 1 -3.82 -7.12 9.06
C ALA A 1 -5.33 -7.32 9.00
N LEU A 2 -5.99 -7.06 7.86
CA LEU A 2 -7.45 -7.07 7.77
C LEU A 2 -8.05 -8.43 8.19
N GLU A 3 -7.57 -9.54 7.67
CA GLU A 3 -8.05 -10.89 8.00
C GLU A 3 -7.92 -11.22 9.49
N THR A 4 -6.76 -10.92 10.09
CA THR A 4 -6.51 -11.08 11.53
C THR A 4 -7.50 -10.25 12.35
N THR A 5 -7.77 -9.02 11.90
CA THR A 5 -8.73 -8.13 12.55
C THR A 5 -10.15 -8.65 12.43
N LEU A 6 -10.55 -9.15 11.27
CA LEU A 6 -11.89 -9.74 11.08
C LEU A 6 -12.15 -10.93 12.01
N LYS A 7 -11.14 -11.78 12.21
CA LYS A 7 -11.23 -12.88 13.18
C LYS A 7 -11.44 -12.32 14.60
N TYR A 8 -10.58 -11.40 15.02
CA TYR A 8 -10.67 -10.79 16.34
C TYR A 8 -12.03 -10.11 16.60
N LEU A 9 -12.55 -9.34 15.62
CA LEU A 9 -13.84 -8.65 15.76
C LEU A 9 -15.03 -9.61 15.93
N LYS A 10 -14.94 -10.82 15.39
CA LYS A 10 -15.98 -11.85 15.53
C LYS A 10 -15.93 -12.54 16.90
N GLU A 11 -14.74 -12.67 17.47
CA GLU A 11 -14.49 -13.40 18.71
C GLU A 11 -14.57 -12.49 19.95
N ARG A 12 -14.20 -11.22 19.83
CA ARG A 12 -14.18 -10.27 20.95
C ARG A 12 -15.54 -9.68 21.21
N GLU A 13 -16.06 -9.90 22.42
CA GLU A 13 -17.33 -9.34 22.91
C GLU A 13 -17.10 -8.12 23.80
N VAL A 14 -17.95 -7.11 23.65
CA VAL A 14 -18.06 -5.92 24.49
C VAL A 14 -19.53 -5.52 24.60
N PHE A 15 -19.96 -5.13 25.79
CA PHE A 15 -21.36 -4.77 26.06
C PHE A 15 -22.38 -5.87 25.67
N GLY A 16 -21.96 -7.15 25.76
CA GLY A 16 -22.82 -8.31 25.47
C GLY A 16 -22.91 -8.70 23.98
N ASP A 17 -22.17 -8.01 23.09
CA ASP A 17 -22.17 -8.28 21.65
C ASP A 17 -20.75 -8.39 21.08
N PRO A 18 -20.53 -9.23 20.05
CA PRO A 18 -19.28 -9.24 19.29
C PRO A 18 -19.00 -7.87 18.66
N LEU A 19 -17.71 -7.46 18.67
CA LEU A 19 -17.28 -6.20 18.04
C LEU A 19 -17.73 -6.08 16.57
N ALA A 20 -17.84 -7.19 15.87
CA ALA A 20 -18.30 -7.23 14.47
C ALA A 20 -19.74 -6.74 14.26
N LYS A 21 -20.57 -6.60 15.31
CA LYS A 21 -21.92 -6.06 15.22
C LYS A 21 -21.96 -4.52 15.21
N PHE A 22 -20.90 -3.86 15.70
CA PHE A 22 -20.88 -2.40 15.80
C PHE A 22 -20.73 -1.75 14.43
N GLN A 23 -21.69 -0.91 14.04
CA GLN A 23 -21.80 -0.29 12.74
C GLN A 23 -20.54 0.49 12.34
N VAL A 24 -19.95 1.25 13.26
CA VAL A 24 -18.74 2.03 13.00
C VAL A 24 -17.55 1.18 12.56
N LEU A 25 -17.41 -0.03 13.15
CA LEU A 25 -16.34 -0.97 12.77
C LEU A 25 -16.62 -1.60 11.42
N ARG A 26 -17.88 -1.99 11.17
CA ARG A 26 -18.33 -2.55 9.88
C ARG A 26 -18.08 -1.56 8.74
N HIS A 27 -18.40 -0.28 8.92
CA HIS A 27 -18.14 0.76 7.91
C HIS A 27 -16.65 0.95 7.64
N ARG A 28 -15.81 0.92 8.66
CA ARG A 28 -14.35 1.00 8.49
C ARG A 28 -13.81 -0.21 7.72
N ILE A 29 -14.25 -1.42 8.05
CA ILE A 29 -13.88 -2.64 7.33
C ILE A 29 -14.27 -2.55 5.86
N ALA A 30 -15.50 -2.12 5.55
CA ALA A 30 -15.97 -1.98 4.17
C ALA A 30 -15.11 -1.01 3.37
N LYS A 31 -14.78 0.17 3.93
CA LYS A 31 -13.89 1.15 3.28
C LYS A 31 -12.49 0.58 3.02
N MET A 32 -11.87 -0.02 4.04
CA MET A 32 -10.54 -0.62 3.88
C MET A 32 -10.52 -1.74 2.83
N ALA A 33 -11.53 -2.62 2.84
CA ALA A 33 -11.63 -3.70 1.86
C ALA A 33 -11.76 -3.16 0.42
N SER A 34 -12.58 -2.11 0.23
CA SER A 34 -12.73 -1.46 -1.07
C SER A 34 -11.42 -0.83 -1.57
N GLU A 35 -10.70 -0.13 -0.71
CA GLU A 35 -9.41 0.49 -1.08
C GLU A 35 -8.34 -0.57 -1.38
N ILE A 36 -8.30 -1.66 -0.62
CA ILE A 36 -7.39 -2.79 -0.87
C ILE A 36 -7.69 -3.42 -2.24
N GLU A 37 -8.97 -3.63 -2.56
CA GLU A 37 -9.34 -4.23 -3.85
C GLU A 37 -9.00 -3.31 -5.02
N LEU A 38 -9.26 -2.01 -4.93
CA LEU A 38 -8.85 -1.03 -5.94
C LEU A 38 -7.33 -1.07 -6.19
N ASN A 39 -6.54 -1.09 -5.10
CA ASN A 39 -5.09 -1.17 -5.22
C ASN A 39 -4.64 -2.49 -5.83
N ARG A 40 -5.28 -3.61 -5.46
CA ARG A 40 -5.01 -4.93 -6.05
C ARG A 40 -5.24 -4.93 -7.55
N GLN A 41 -6.35 -4.39 -8.02
CA GLN A 41 -6.68 -4.31 -9.45
C GLN A 41 -5.68 -3.42 -10.21
N PHE A 42 -5.23 -2.32 -9.61
CA PHE A 42 -4.18 -1.49 -10.19
C PHE A 42 -2.86 -2.27 -10.35
N LEU A 43 -2.44 -3.01 -9.33
CA LEU A 43 -1.22 -3.84 -9.37
C LEU A 43 -1.32 -4.96 -10.41
N ILE A 44 -2.47 -5.64 -10.51
CA ILE A 44 -2.71 -6.68 -11.52
C ILE A 44 -2.61 -6.09 -12.92
N ASN A 45 -3.21 -4.92 -13.16
CA ASN A 45 -3.11 -4.23 -14.44
C ASN A 45 -1.65 -3.89 -14.80
N LEU A 46 -0.89 -3.35 -13.83
CA LEU A 46 0.52 -3.04 -14.04
C LEU A 46 1.34 -4.28 -14.38
N TYR A 47 1.14 -5.36 -13.64
CA TYR A 47 1.83 -6.62 -13.90
C TYR A 47 1.52 -7.17 -15.29
N THR A 48 0.24 -7.17 -15.67
CA THR A 48 -0.19 -7.64 -17.02
C THR A 48 0.43 -6.80 -18.15
N ARG A 49 0.57 -5.50 -17.96
CA ARG A 49 1.20 -4.60 -18.93
C ARG A 49 2.72 -4.79 -18.98
N PHE A 50 3.34 -5.00 -17.82
CA PHE A 50 4.77 -5.30 -17.72
C PHE A 50 5.14 -6.59 -18.47
N GLU A 51 4.33 -7.66 -18.34
CA GLU A 51 4.49 -8.92 -19.08
C GLU A 51 4.40 -8.72 -20.61
N LYS A 52 3.67 -7.70 -21.07
CA LYS A 52 3.58 -7.31 -22.49
C LYS A 52 4.75 -6.46 -22.97
N GLY A 53 5.69 -6.13 -22.08
CA GLY A 53 6.88 -5.33 -22.41
C GLY A 53 6.69 -3.82 -22.29
N ASP A 54 5.61 -3.34 -21.67
CA ASP A 54 5.41 -1.92 -21.44
C ASP A 54 6.46 -1.37 -20.46
N TYR A 55 6.93 -0.14 -20.73
CA TYR A 55 7.78 0.58 -19.80
C TYR A 55 6.94 1.36 -18.79
N LEU A 56 6.89 0.88 -17.55
CA LEU A 56 5.95 1.32 -16.51
C LEU A 56 6.63 1.97 -15.29
N PHE A 57 7.77 2.62 -15.47
CA PHE A 57 8.54 3.14 -14.34
C PHE A 57 7.74 4.11 -13.46
N LYS A 58 7.07 5.09 -14.06
CA LYS A 58 6.22 6.06 -13.34
C LYS A 58 5.07 5.36 -12.62
N GLU A 59 4.38 4.48 -13.31
CA GLU A 59 3.25 3.72 -12.78
C GLU A 59 3.68 2.79 -11.63
N ALA A 60 4.87 2.20 -11.70
CA ALA A 60 5.42 1.38 -10.61
C ALA A 60 5.71 2.23 -9.36
N LEU A 61 6.23 3.46 -9.52
CA LEU A 61 6.42 4.39 -8.41
C LEU A 61 5.09 4.81 -7.79
N MET A 62 4.07 5.09 -8.62
CA MET A 62 2.70 5.38 -8.15
C MET A 62 2.12 4.20 -7.38
N ALA A 63 2.28 2.99 -7.89
CA ALA A 63 1.82 1.78 -7.23
C ALA A 63 2.48 1.60 -5.84
N LYS A 64 3.80 1.77 -5.76
CA LYS A 64 4.53 1.70 -4.50
C LYS A 64 4.05 2.76 -3.52
N LEU A 65 3.91 4.01 -3.95
CA LEU A 65 3.43 5.11 -3.11
C LEU A 65 2.04 4.81 -2.52
N ILE A 66 1.08 4.49 -3.37
CA ILE A 66 -0.31 4.23 -2.96
C ILE A 66 -0.39 2.99 -2.07
N ALA A 67 0.27 1.89 -2.44
CA ALA A 67 0.22 0.64 -1.69
C ALA A 67 0.81 0.78 -0.29
N THR A 68 1.92 1.51 -0.13
CA THR A 68 2.55 1.67 1.18
C THR A 68 1.79 2.62 2.09
N GLN A 69 1.20 3.68 1.55
CA GLN A 69 0.30 4.57 2.30
C GLN A 69 -0.99 3.86 2.72
N LEU A 70 -1.57 3.04 1.83
CA LEU A 70 -2.73 2.22 2.15
C LEU A 70 -2.39 1.19 3.24
N CYS A 71 -1.24 0.53 3.15
CA CYS A 71 -0.77 -0.42 4.14
C CYS A 71 -0.68 0.22 5.53
N ASP A 72 -0.06 1.39 5.66
CA ASP A 72 0.07 2.12 6.91
C ASP A 72 -1.31 2.50 7.49
N ARG A 73 -2.19 3.06 6.66
CA ARG A 73 -3.55 3.45 7.07
C ARG A 73 -4.39 2.25 7.52
N VAL A 74 -4.38 1.16 6.76
CA VAL A 74 -5.13 -0.06 7.08
C VAL A 74 -4.62 -0.69 8.36
N THR A 75 -3.30 -0.82 8.53
CA THR A 75 -2.73 -1.42 9.73
C THR A 75 -2.97 -0.56 10.97
N LEU A 76 -2.93 0.77 10.86
CA LEU A 76 -3.29 1.68 11.95
C LEU A 76 -4.76 1.50 12.38
N HIS A 77 -5.68 1.43 11.42
CA HIS A 77 -7.10 1.20 11.73
C HIS A 77 -7.34 -0.19 12.34
N CYS A 78 -6.68 -1.21 11.81
CA CYS A 78 -6.73 -2.56 12.37
C CYS A 78 -6.19 -2.56 13.81
N PHE A 79 -5.03 -1.97 14.06
CA PHE A 79 -4.45 -1.83 15.39
C PHE A 79 -5.42 -1.16 16.38
N GLN A 80 -6.05 -0.05 15.97
CA GLN A 80 -7.06 0.64 16.79
C GLN A 80 -8.26 -0.24 17.14
N MET A 81 -8.66 -1.16 16.25
CA MET A 81 -9.78 -2.07 16.50
C MET A 81 -9.50 -3.13 17.55
N PHE A 82 -8.23 -3.41 17.84
CA PHE A 82 -7.83 -4.26 18.96
C PHE A 82 -7.94 -3.57 20.32
N GLY A 83 -8.09 -2.24 20.34
CA GLY A 83 -8.16 -1.46 21.59
C GLY A 83 -6.94 -1.68 22.45
N GLY A 84 -7.14 -1.96 23.76
CA GLY A 84 -6.06 -2.23 24.70
C GLY A 84 -5.21 -3.47 24.37
N ASN A 85 -5.69 -4.37 23.51
CA ASN A 85 -4.93 -5.53 23.05
C ASN A 85 -4.00 -5.19 21.87
N GLY A 86 -4.16 -4.02 21.24
CA GLY A 86 -3.34 -3.58 20.12
C GLY A 86 -1.83 -3.55 20.44
N PRO A 87 -1.39 -2.96 21.57
CA PRO A 87 0.02 -2.90 21.94
C PRO A 87 0.62 -4.21 22.47
N ILE A 88 -0.18 -5.24 22.71
CA ILE A 88 0.25 -6.51 23.33
C ILE A 88 0.95 -7.38 22.28
N GLU A 89 2.21 -7.77 22.51
CA GLU A 89 3.07 -8.47 21.54
C GLU A 89 2.56 -9.85 21.13
N GLU A 90 1.73 -10.50 21.94
CA GLU A 90 1.06 -11.77 21.64
C GLU A 90 0.06 -11.64 20.49
N TYR A 91 -0.43 -10.43 20.22
CA TYR A 91 -1.31 -10.18 19.08
C TYR A 91 -0.50 -9.82 17.83
N PRO A 92 -0.65 -10.57 16.74
CA PRO A 92 0.12 -10.32 15.51
C PRO A 92 -0.01 -8.89 14.96
N ILE A 93 -1.11 -8.20 15.28
CA ILE A 93 -1.37 -6.86 14.79
C ILE A 93 -0.31 -5.84 15.23
N THR A 94 0.25 -6.00 16.43
CA THR A 94 1.30 -5.14 16.97
C THR A 94 2.52 -5.12 16.04
N ARG A 95 3.02 -6.31 15.70
CA ARG A 95 4.15 -6.47 14.77
C ARG A 95 3.79 -6.00 13.35
N ILE A 96 2.62 -6.37 12.84
CA ILE A 96 2.18 -5.98 11.51
C ILE A 96 2.12 -4.45 11.37
N TRP A 97 1.57 -3.76 12.37
CA TRP A 97 1.51 -2.29 12.39
C TRP A 97 2.91 -1.66 12.43
N ARG A 98 3.77 -2.12 13.32
CA ARG A 98 5.16 -1.63 13.42
C ARG A 98 5.93 -1.82 12.12
N ASP A 99 5.84 -3.00 11.51
CA ASP A 99 6.55 -3.34 10.28
C ASP A 99 5.99 -2.60 9.05
N SER A 100 4.71 -2.19 9.08
CA SER A 100 4.10 -1.45 7.97
C SER A 100 4.79 -0.12 7.71
N LYS A 101 5.29 0.54 8.76
CA LYS A 101 5.95 1.85 8.65
C LYS A 101 7.24 1.80 7.83
N SER A 102 8.00 0.73 7.94
CA SER A 102 9.22 0.52 7.17
C SER A 102 8.98 0.51 5.65
N LYS A 103 7.77 0.15 5.20
CA LYS A 103 7.41 0.10 3.78
C LYS A 103 7.33 1.47 3.12
N GLN A 104 7.00 2.52 3.87
CA GLN A 104 7.02 3.89 3.37
C GLN A 104 8.44 4.48 3.25
N ILE A 105 9.41 3.88 3.94
CA ILE A 105 10.80 4.35 3.98
C ILE A 105 11.67 3.58 2.99
N GLY A 106 11.57 2.25 3.00
CA GLY A 106 12.39 1.36 2.17
C GLY A 106 12.14 1.54 0.67
N GLY A 107 13.20 1.47 -0.15
CA GLY A 107 13.10 1.61 -1.61
C GLY A 107 12.68 3.00 -2.10
N GLY A 108 13.02 4.03 -1.34
CA GLY A 108 12.62 5.43 -1.56
C GLY A 108 11.45 5.84 -0.68
N THR A 109 11.62 6.93 0.06
CA THR A 109 10.55 7.46 0.93
C THR A 109 9.37 7.97 0.09
N SER A 110 8.21 8.12 0.73
CA SER A 110 7.02 8.66 0.06
C SER A 110 7.28 10.04 -0.58
N GLU A 111 8.08 10.88 0.08
CA GLU A 111 8.45 12.21 -0.41
C GLU A 111 9.32 12.12 -1.68
N ILE A 112 10.30 11.23 -1.70
CA ILE A 112 11.15 11.00 -2.89
C ILE A 112 10.31 10.45 -4.05
N LEU A 113 9.38 9.53 -3.78
CA LEU A 113 8.48 9.03 -4.82
C LEU A 113 7.60 10.15 -5.38
N CYS A 114 7.03 10.99 -4.53
CA CYS A 114 6.24 12.15 -4.96
C CYS A 114 7.06 13.09 -5.84
N GLU A 115 8.30 13.38 -5.46
CA GLU A 115 9.20 14.25 -6.23
C GLU A 115 9.50 13.66 -7.62
N ILE A 116 9.81 12.37 -7.72
CA ILE A 116 10.07 11.72 -9.00
C ILE A 116 8.81 11.69 -9.87
N ILE A 117 7.66 11.34 -9.30
CA ILE A 117 6.39 11.28 -10.01
C ILE A 117 5.97 12.66 -10.50
N SER A 118 6.11 13.70 -9.67
CA SER A 118 5.74 15.07 -10.04
C SER A 118 6.60 15.59 -11.19
N LYS A 119 7.92 15.36 -11.14
CA LYS A 119 8.83 15.68 -12.26
C LYS A 119 8.44 14.98 -13.55
N ALA A 120 8.06 13.69 -13.45
CA ALA A 120 7.61 12.93 -14.61
C ALA A 120 6.33 13.50 -15.25
N ILE A 121 5.42 14.04 -14.42
CA ILE A 121 4.13 14.58 -14.87
C ILE A 121 4.30 16.03 -15.37
N ILE A 122 4.99 16.88 -14.59
CA ILE A 122 5.10 18.33 -14.83
C ILE A 122 6.14 18.62 -15.88
N ASP A 123 7.36 18.11 -15.69
CA ASP A 123 8.50 18.50 -16.51
C ASP A 123 8.65 17.68 -17.79
N ARG A 124 7.96 16.53 -17.86
CA ARG A 124 8.05 15.54 -18.95
C ARG A 124 9.49 15.09 -19.29
N LYS A 125 10.49 15.48 -18.46
CA LYS A 125 11.93 15.30 -18.70
C LYS A 125 12.52 14.01 -18.10
N GLY A 126 11.86 13.42 -17.10
CA GLY A 126 12.47 12.38 -16.28
C GLY A 126 12.63 11.00 -16.94
N PHE A 127 11.96 10.73 -18.07
CA PHE A 127 11.84 9.35 -18.60
C PHE A 127 12.47 9.13 -19.97
N ASN A 128 12.81 10.18 -20.70
CA ASN A 128 13.44 10.05 -22.00
C ASN A 128 14.99 9.92 -21.94
N SER A 129 15.61 10.25 -20.81
CA SER A 129 17.08 10.22 -20.67
C SER A 129 17.65 8.79 -20.78
N VAL A 130 16.99 7.79 -20.21
CA VAL A 130 17.45 6.39 -20.25
C VAL A 130 17.34 5.76 -21.65
N LYS A 131 16.35 6.16 -22.45
CA LYS A 131 16.23 5.70 -23.84
C LYS A 131 17.30 6.30 -24.76
N THR A 132 17.73 7.54 -24.48
CA THR A 132 18.71 8.24 -25.30
C THR A 132 20.14 7.71 -25.12
N GLU A 133 20.48 7.26 -23.91
CA GLU A 133 21.79 6.66 -23.64
C GLU A 133 21.95 5.27 -24.27
N LYS A 134 20.91 4.41 -24.22
CA LYS A 134 20.95 3.11 -24.90
C LYS A 134 21.08 3.23 -26.43
N LYS A 135 20.45 4.25 -27.06
CA LYS A 135 20.63 4.48 -28.51
C LYS A 135 22.01 5.01 -28.87
N LYS A 136 22.70 5.75 -27.98
CA LYS A 136 24.06 6.24 -28.23
C LYS A 136 25.13 5.14 -28.06
N GLN A 137 24.87 4.10 -27.25
CA GLN A 137 25.80 2.98 -27.10
C GLN A 137 25.69 1.97 -28.26
N THR A 138 24.50 1.78 -28.85
CA THR A 138 24.32 0.88 -30.00
C THR A 138 24.75 1.49 -31.34
N SER A 139 24.95 2.79 -31.42
CA SER A 139 25.44 3.44 -32.65
C SER A 139 26.98 3.64 -32.71
N LYS A 140 27.72 3.10 -31.73
CA LYS A 140 29.20 3.15 -31.68
C LYS A 140 29.86 1.78 -31.83
N ILE A 141 29.13 0.78 -32.25
CA ILE A 141 29.60 -0.53 -32.71
C ILE A 141 29.28 -0.63 -34.21
#